data_532b3d90e9c7c39df50d2d82398c64dd
#
_entry.id   532b3d90e9c7c39df50d2d82398c64dd
#
_cell.length_a   1.000
_cell.length_b   1.000
_cell.length_c   1.000
_cell.angle_alpha   90.00
_cell.angle_beta   90.00
_cell.angle_gamma   90.00
#
_symmetry.space_group_name_H-M   'P 1'
#
loop_
_entity.id
_entity.type
_entity.pdbx_description
1 polymer ?
#
loop_
_entity_poly.entity_id
_entity_poly.type
_entity_poly.pdbx_seq_one_letter_code
_entity_poly.pdbx_strand_id
1 'polypeptide(L)'
;MLTENLSLFAEEPLFVVGRPVVSIFHNKENLFSIIKLKIQETNTDYSEKEIIVAGYFPQVDTEAMYRFQGDLKQHPKYGLQFQATSFEKEIPATETGVIQYLSSDLFPGIGKRTAEIIVEKLGPNAIKKIIENPDALEHIPRLSDDKKETLRDVLKANLGMDRILIKLGEWGFGPQVAVRIYQKYEDKTIQLLQENPYRLIEDISGIGFNRADDLGEQLEITGDNPGRIKAAVLHLLNQMALSDGHVYMEATQLITEAKELLEKSQPIIIDIEAVSAAIIELGKNGKLCGEAQRLYMPSLYYSEVGIAETLLELISRNDEQSAFPSSEIRKWIGDAEERFNVVYAEPQVKAIETAINSAAMILTGGPGTGKTTVVRGLVDVYAELHGLSLDMK
;
A
#
# COMPACT_ATOMS: atom_id res chain seq x y z
N MET A 1 -37.66 -4.93 23.87
CA MET A 1 -38.35 -3.77 23.28
C MET A 1 -37.66 -2.47 23.71
N LEU A 2 -36.36 -2.31 23.38
CA LEU A 2 -35.57 -1.07 23.63
C LEU A 2 -34.36 -0.93 22.67
N THR A 3 -34.34 -1.64 21.54
CA THR A 3 -33.23 -1.64 20.56
C THR A 3 -33.64 -1.18 19.16
N GLU A 4 -34.87 -0.73 18.95
CA GLU A 4 -35.37 -0.31 17.62
C GLU A 4 -35.38 1.19 17.35
N ASN A 5 -34.92 2.05 18.29
CA ASN A 5 -35.04 3.50 18.15
C ASN A 5 -33.70 4.25 18.03
N LEU A 6 -32.58 3.60 17.69
CA LEU A 6 -31.28 4.28 17.52
C LEU A 6 -30.91 4.60 16.06
N SER A 7 -31.71 4.16 15.08
CA SER A 7 -31.49 4.45 13.66
C SER A 7 -32.20 5.72 13.14
N LEU A 8 -32.96 6.42 13.98
CA LEU A 8 -33.76 7.60 13.60
C LEU A 8 -33.02 8.94 13.67
N PHE A 9 -31.73 8.97 14.06
CA PHE A 9 -30.89 10.17 14.16
C PHE A 9 -29.50 10.03 13.52
N ALA A 10 -29.35 9.20 12.48
CA ALA A 10 -28.20 9.33 11.63
C ALA A 10 -28.41 10.62 10.81
N GLU A 11 -27.74 11.72 11.18
CA GLU A 11 -27.67 12.90 10.34
C GLU A 11 -27.20 12.49 8.96
N GLU A 12 -27.96 12.85 7.93
CA GLU A 12 -27.52 12.60 6.55
C GLU A 12 -26.14 13.24 6.34
N PRO A 13 -25.17 12.53 5.72
CA PRO A 13 -23.85 13.10 5.50
C PRO A 13 -23.98 14.39 4.68
N LEU A 14 -23.21 15.40 5.04
CA LEU A 14 -23.17 16.63 4.28
C LEU A 14 -22.71 16.35 2.85
N PHE A 15 -23.37 16.99 1.87
CA PHE A 15 -23.03 16.81 0.47
C PHE A 15 -23.09 18.12 -0.33
N VAL A 16 -22.36 18.12 -1.43
CA VAL A 16 -22.46 19.12 -2.50
C VAL A 16 -22.55 18.42 -3.84
N VAL A 17 -23.54 18.81 -4.65
CA VAL A 17 -23.72 18.32 -6.02
C VAL A 17 -23.45 19.47 -6.96
N GLY A 18 -22.65 19.23 -7.98
CA GLY A 18 -22.37 20.27 -8.93
C GLY A 18 -21.50 19.84 -10.10
N ARG A 19 -21.21 20.82 -10.94
CA ARG A 19 -20.34 20.63 -12.11
C ARG A 19 -18.97 21.25 -11.85
N PRO A 20 -17.85 20.53 -12.07
CA PRO A 20 -16.52 21.10 -12.01
C PRO A 20 -16.36 22.25 -12.98
N VAL A 21 -15.86 23.38 -12.52
CA VAL A 21 -15.55 24.55 -13.37
C VAL A 21 -14.11 24.46 -13.83
N VAL A 22 -13.21 24.12 -12.94
CA VAL A 22 -11.78 23.98 -13.20
C VAL A 22 -11.13 23.03 -12.21
N SER A 23 -10.20 22.20 -12.69
CA SER A 23 -9.28 21.44 -11.86
C SER A 23 -8.11 22.34 -11.52
N ILE A 24 -7.96 22.68 -10.23
CA ILE A 24 -6.90 23.53 -9.70
C ILE A 24 -5.62 22.73 -9.49
N PHE A 25 -5.78 21.49 -8.99
CA PHE A 25 -4.67 20.59 -8.73
C PHE A 25 -5.14 19.14 -8.85
N HIS A 26 -4.29 18.29 -9.43
CA HIS A 26 -4.50 16.85 -9.47
C HIS A 26 -3.16 16.11 -9.41
N ASN A 27 -3.00 15.25 -8.43
CA ASN A 27 -1.84 14.38 -8.32
C ASN A 27 -2.21 12.98 -8.85
N LYS A 28 -1.58 12.57 -9.95
CA LYS A 28 -1.87 11.28 -10.61
C LYS A 28 -1.45 10.06 -9.79
N GLU A 29 -0.47 10.21 -8.88
CA GLU A 29 0.02 9.09 -8.09
C GLU A 29 -0.90 8.72 -6.93
N ASN A 30 -1.47 9.71 -6.26
CA ASN A 30 -2.33 9.48 -5.10
C ASN A 30 -3.77 9.96 -5.27
N LEU A 31 -4.13 10.47 -6.47
CA LEU A 31 -5.43 11.01 -6.85
C LEU A 31 -5.92 12.17 -5.96
N PHE A 32 -5.04 12.80 -5.17
CA PHE A 32 -5.44 14.00 -4.45
C PHE A 32 -5.75 15.13 -5.44
N SER A 33 -6.95 15.66 -5.34
CA SER A 33 -7.51 16.63 -6.28
C SER A 33 -8.06 17.84 -5.53
N ILE A 34 -7.91 19.00 -6.14
CA ILE A 34 -8.57 20.24 -5.74
C ILE A 34 -9.26 20.80 -6.97
N ILE A 35 -10.57 20.94 -6.88
CA ILE A 35 -11.39 21.48 -7.96
C ILE A 35 -12.23 22.64 -7.47
N LYS A 36 -12.63 23.48 -8.40
CA LYS A 36 -13.68 24.47 -8.20
C LYS A 36 -14.99 23.93 -8.75
N LEU A 37 -15.98 23.75 -7.90
CA LEU A 37 -17.29 23.18 -8.23
C LEU A 37 -18.35 24.27 -8.26
N LYS A 38 -19.15 24.31 -9.32
CA LYS A 38 -20.36 25.11 -9.39
C LYS A 38 -21.52 24.32 -8.78
N ILE A 39 -21.98 24.74 -7.62
CA ILE A 39 -23.02 24.04 -6.85
C ILE A 39 -24.37 24.12 -7.58
N GLN A 40 -25.05 22.99 -7.65
CA GLN A 40 -26.46 22.90 -8.06
C GLN A 40 -27.37 22.48 -6.91
N GLU A 41 -26.88 21.63 -6.01
CA GLU A 41 -27.61 21.14 -4.86
C GLU A 41 -26.65 20.92 -3.68
N THR A 42 -27.07 21.22 -2.46
CA THR A 42 -26.33 20.94 -1.24
C THR A 42 -27.27 20.91 -0.04
N ASN A 43 -26.94 20.12 0.98
CA ASN A 43 -27.59 20.15 2.29
C ASN A 43 -26.75 20.90 3.34
N THR A 44 -25.71 21.64 2.90
CA THR A 44 -24.88 22.46 3.78
C THR A 44 -25.42 23.89 3.90
N ASP A 45 -25.03 24.62 4.96
CA ASP A 45 -25.34 26.05 5.14
C ASP A 45 -24.51 26.99 4.24
N TYR A 46 -23.77 26.43 3.26
CA TYR A 46 -22.93 27.21 2.34
C TYR A 46 -23.80 27.93 1.30
N SER A 47 -23.70 29.26 1.24
CA SER A 47 -24.61 30.10 0.45
C SER A 47 -24.05 30.57 -0.90
N GLU A 48 -22.76 30.38 -1.18
CA GLU A 48 -22.15 30.80 -2.44
C GLU A 48 -22.44 29.79 -3.56
N LYS A 49 -22.38 30.26 -4.80
CA LYS A 49 -22.67 29.42 -5.98
C LYS A 49 -21.54 28.47 -6.38
N GLU A 50 -20.33 28.72 -5.87
CA GLU A 50 -19.13 27.94 -6.20
C GLU A 50 -18.35 27.64 -4.92
N ILE A 51 -17.81 26.43 -4.84
CA ILE A 51 -17.02 25.98 -3.69
C ILE A 51 -15.75 25.28 -4.17
N ILE A 52 -14.69 25.38 -3.37
CA ILE A 52 -13.51 24.54 -3.55
C ILE A 52 -13.78 23.18 -2.91
N VAL A 53 -13.66 22.12 -3.68
CA VAL A 53 -13.71 20.73 -3.21
C VAL A 53 -12.30 20.15 -3.26
N ALA A 54 -11.84 19.65 -2.11
CA ALA A 54 -10.56 18.99 -1.97
C ALA A 54 -10.77 17.56 -1.46
N GLY A 55 -10.08 16.58 -2.03
CA GLY A 55 -10.23 15.19 -1.64
C GLY A 55 -9.45 14.24 -2.54
N TYR A 56 -9.66 12.93 -2.34
CA TYR A 56 -9.03 11.89 -3.12
C TYR A 56 -10.04 11.32 -4.12
N PHE A 57 -9.93 11.74 -5.37
CA PHE A 57 -10.79 11.30 -6.48
C PHE A 57 -10.06 11.44 -7.81
N PRO A 58 -10.45 10.67 -8.86
CA PRO A 58 -9.85 10.75 -10.18
C PRO A 58 -9.95 12.15 -10.78
N GLN A 59 -9.25 12.36 -11.87
CA GLN A 59 -9.42 13.58 -12.63
C GLN A 59 -10.89 13.72 -13.09
N VAL A 60 -11.54 14.80 -12.67
CA VAL A 60 -12.93 15.04 -12.98
C VAL A 60 -13.11 15.61 -14.39
N ASP A 61 -14.20 15.21 -15.01
CA ASP A 61 -14.68 15.75 -16.26
C ASP A 61 -15.53 17.01 -15.99
N THR A 62 -15.18 18.13 -16.64
CA THR A 62 -15.90 19.41 -16.46
C THR A 62 -17.31 19.41 -17.05
N GLU A 63 -17.64 18.47 -17.92
CA GLU A 63 -18.97 18.33 -18.51
C GLU A 63 -19.91 17.44 -17.67
N ALA A 64 -19.38 16.70 -16.70
CA ALA A 64 -20.14 15.79 -15.86
C ALA A 64 -20.59 16.45 -14.55
N MET A 65 -21.64 15.88 -13.95
CA MET A 65 -22.11 16.21 -12.60
C MET A 65 -21.49 15.25 -11.59
N TYR A 66 -21.14 15.80 -10.43
CA TYR A 66 -20.59 15.00 -9.33
C TYR A 66 -21.31 15.34 -8.04
N ARG A 67 -21.58 14.31 -7.24
CA ARG A 67 -21.97 14.40 -5.83
C ARG A 67 -20.74 14.12 -4.98
N PHE A 68 -20.37 15.05 -4.11
CA PHE A 68 -19.34 14.87 -3.12
C PHE A 68 -19.98 14.82 -1.74
N GLN A 69 -19.61 13.85 -0.90
CA GLN A 69 -19.96 13.81 0.51
C GLN A 69 -18.73 14.14 1.34
N GLY A 70 -18.89 14.79 2.47
CA GLY A 70 -17.77 15.20 3.32
C GLY A 70 -18.15 16.30 4.29
N ASP A 71 -17.18 17.16 4.63
CA ASP A 71 -17.32 18.21 5.63
C ASP A 71 -16.87 19.57 5.11
N LEU A 72 -17.50 20.63 5.58
CA LEU A 72 -17.01 21.99 5.42
C LEU A 72 -15.86 22.24 6.38
N LYS A 73 -14.68 22.62 5.86
CA LYS A 73 -13.49 22.93 6.65
C LYS A 73 -12.89 24.28 6.29
N GLN A 74 -12.50 25.03 7.32
CA GLN A 74 -11.80 26.29 7.13
C GLN A 74 -10.31 26.04 6.85
N HIS A 75 -9.84 26.41 5.66
CA HIS A 75 -8.43 26.35 5.33
C HIS A 75 -7.74 27.69 5.67
N PRO A 76 -6.59 27.70 6.39
CA PRO A 76 -5.96 28.94 6.87
C PRO A 76 -5.64 29.97 5.78
N LYS A 77 -5.36 29.53 4.56
CA LYS A 77 -4.94 30.36 3.42
C LYS A 77 -6.02 30.56 2.35
N TYR A 78 -6.92 29.58 2.17
CA TYR A 78 -7.82 29.53 1.01
C TYR A 78 -9.30 29.64 1.38
N GLY A 79 -9.62 29.91 2.65
CA GLY A 79 -11.01 30.08 3.09
C GLY A 79 -11.75 28.77 3.30
N LEU A 80 -13.08 28.83 3.24
CA LEU A 80 -13.94 27.68 3.46
C LEU A 80 -13.89 26.73 2.25
N GLN A 81 -13.65 25.44 2.50
CA GLN A 81 -13.55 24.40 1.50
C GLN A 81 -14.41 23.21 1.89
N PHE A 82 -14.88 22.45 0.91
CA PHE A 82 -15.52 21.15 1.13
C PHE A 82 -14.48 20.05 1.05
N GLN A 83 -14.22 19.38 2.17
CA GLN A 83 -13.32 18.25 2.25
C GLN A 83 -14.09 16.98 1.91
N ALA A 84 -13.96 16.51 0.68
CA ALA A 84 -14.63 15.31 0.21
C ALA A 84 -14.03 14.04 0.83
N THR A 85 -14.91 13.22 1.40
CA THR A 85 -14.60 11.86 1.90
C THR A 85 -15.06 10.78 0.92
N SER A 86 -16.08 11.07 0.11
CA SER A 86 -16.51 10.26 -1.01
C SER A 86 -16.97 11.11 -2.18
N PHE A 87 -17.01 10.52 -3.35
CA PHE A 87 -17.54 11.16 -4.56
C PHE A 87 -18.29 10.14 -5.39
N GLU A 88 -19.24 10.63 -6.16
CA GLU A 88 -20.00 9.84 -7.12
C GLU A 88 -20.25 10.69 -8.36
N LYS A 89 -20.02 10.10 -9.54
CA LYS A 89 -20.39 10.75 -10.81
C LYS A 89 -21.87 10.55 -11.01
N GLU A 90 -22.64 11.64 -11.01
CA GLU A 90 -24.06 11.57 -11.28
C GLU A 90 -24.29 11.18 -12.73
N ILE A 91 -24.95 10.05 -12.95
CA ILE A 91 -25.39 9.63 -14.27
C ILE A 91 -26.58 10.52 -14.65
N PRO A 92 -26.50 11.24 -15.77
CA PRO A 92 -27.60 12.08 -16.20
C PRO A 92 -28.91 11.29 -16.29
N ALA A 93 -29.94 11.72 -15.58
CA ALA A 93 -31.25 11.06 -15.58
C ALA A 93 -32.22 11.64 -16.64
N THR A 94 -31.82 12.69 -17.35
CA THR A 94 -32.61 13.31 -18.39
C THR A 94 -32.10 12.91 -19.78
N GLU A 95 -32.98 12.73 -20.75
CA GLU A 95 -32.60 12.41 -22.15
C GLU A 95 -31.53 13.36 -22.69
N THR A 96 -31.72 14.67 -22.49
CA THR A 96 -30.76 15.69 -22.94
C THR A 96 -29.40 15.53 -22.27
N GLY A 97 -29.37 15.24 -20.98
CA GLY A 97 -28.13 14.99 -20.24
C GLY A 97 -27.40 13.74 -20.70
N VAL A 98 -28.14 12.65 -20.96
CA VAL A 98 -27.56 11.40 -21.48
C VAL A 98 -27.00 11.59 -22.90
N ILE A 99 -27.71 12.34 -23.75
CA ILE A 99 -27.20 12.67 -25.10
C ILE A 99 -25.91 13.47 -24.99
N GLN A 100 -25.87 14.49 -24.17
CA GLN A 100 -24.69 15.33 -23.96
C GLN A 100 -23.51 14.51 -23.41
N TYR A 101 -23.75 13.63 -22.43
CA TYR A 101 -22.73 12.76 -21.86
C TYR A 101 -22.15 11.77 -22.90
N LEU A 102 -23.00 11.06 -23.63
CA LEU A 102 -22.55 10.10 -24.64
C LEU A 102 -21.89 10.76 -25.88
N SER A 103 -22.15 12.05 -26.11
CA SER A 103 -21.52 12.81 -27.21
C SER A 103 -20.30 13.62 -26.78
N SER A 104 -19.83 13.48 -25.52
CA SER A 104 -18.63 14.15 -25.02
C SER A 104 -17.34 13.52 -25.57
N ASP A 105 -16.20 14.19 -25.36
CA ASP A 105 -14.88 13.72 -25.78
C ASP A 105 -14.46 12.40 -25.11
N LEU A 106 -15.18 11.95 -24.08
CA LEU A 106 -14.99 10.64 -23.44
C LEU A 106 -15.29 9.47 -24.40
N PHE A 107 -16.15 9.67 -25.39
CA PHE A 107 -16.60 8.61 -26.30
C PHE A 107 -16.17 8.89 -27.73
N PRO A 108 -14.91 8.60 -28.11
CA PRO A 108 -14.42 8.85 -29.44
C PRO A 108 -15.31 8.21 -30.53
N GLY A 109 -15.71 9.00 -31.49
CA GLY A 109 -16.56 8.52 -32.59
C GLY A 109 -18.07 8.46 -32.31
N ILE A 110 -18.51 8.79 -31.07
CA ILE A 110 -19.93 8.94 -30.73
C ILE A 110 -20.31 10.41 -30.79
N GLY A 111 -20.78 10.85 -31.94
CA GLY A 111 -21.30 12.22 -32.07
C GLY A 111 -22.76 12.34 -31.58
N LYS A 112 -23.23 13.58 -31.46
CA LYS A 112 -24.58 13.94 -30.98
C LYS A 112 -25.68 13.09 -31.63
N ARG A 113 -25.63 12.93 -32.98
CA ARG A 113 -26.61 12.14 -33.73
C ARG A 113 -26.65 10.66 -33.31
N THR A 114 -25.50 10.08 -33.05
CA THR A 114 -25.41 8.69 -32.54
C THR A 114 -25.96 8.57 -31.12
N ALA A 115 -25.63 9.52 -30.25
CA ALA A 115 -26.15 9.60 -28.91
C ALA A 115 -27.68 9.77 -28.86
N GLU A 116 -28.25 10.62 -29.76
CA GLU A 116 -29.70 10.77 -29.92
C GLU A 116 -30.37 9.43 -30.26
N ILE A 117 -29.82 8.67 -31.20
CA ILE A 117 -30.35 7.36 -31.58
C ILE A 117 -30.30 6.35 -30.43
N ILE A 118 -29.20 6.35 -29.65
CA ILE A 118 -29.06 5.49 -28.48
C ILE A 118 -30.12 5.81 -27.43
N VAL A 119 -30.32 7.10 -27.13
CA VAL A 119 -31.31 7.54 -26.14
C VAL A 119 -32.74 7.35 -26.65
N GLU A 120 -33.03 7.56 -27.93
CA GLU A 120 -34.33 7.27 -28.53
C GLU A 120 -34.73 5.78 -28.34
N LYS A 121 -33.75 4.85 -28.43
CA LYS A 121 -34.02 3.40 -28.32
C LYS A 121 -33.98 2.88 -26.90
N LEU A 122 -33.10 3.37 -26.09
CA LEU A 122 -32.87 2.88 -24.72
C LEU A 122 -33.54 3.74 -23.63
N GLY A 123 -33.95 4.97 -23.99
CA GLY A 123 -34.56 5.94 -23.06
C GLY A 123 -33.54 6.66 -22.17
N PRO A 124 -33.99 7.44 -21.19
CA PRO A 124 -33.15 8.22 -20.28
C PRO A 124 -32.23 7.35 -19.41
N ASN A 125 -32.54 6.07 -19.24
CA ASN A 125 -31.70 5.11 -18.51
C ASN A 125 -30.73 4.35 -19.45
N ALA A 126 -30.41 4.87 -20.63
CA ALA A 126 -29.58 4.19 -21.63
C ALA A 126 -28.24 3.73 -21.06
N ILE A 127 -27.54 4.59 -20.30
CA ILE A 127 -26.25 4.29 -19.71
C ILE A 127 -26.35 3.07 -18.77
N LYS A 128 -27.32 3.08 -17.86
CA LYS A 128 -27.56 1.96 -16.92
C LYS A 128 -27.86 0.67 -17.68
N LYS A 129 -28.73 0.71 -18.69
CA LYS A 129 -29.09 -0.44 -19.52
C LYS A 129 -27.89 -1.03 -20.27
N ILE A 130 -27.00 -0.19 -20.80
CA ILE A 130 -25.79 -0.65 -21.51
C ILE A 130 -24.81 -1.33 -20.54
N ILE A 131 -24.71 -0.83 -19.30
CA ILE A 131 -23.84 -1.42 -18.28
C ILE A 131 -24.36 -2.76 -17.79
N GLU A 132 -25.68 -2.83 -17.49
CA GLU A 132 -26.34 -4.05 -17.00
C GLU A 132 -26.46 -5.12 -18.09
N ASN A 133 -26.69 -4.72 -19.33
CA ASN A 133 -26.82 -5.62 -20.47
C ASN A 133 -26.07 -5.07 -21.68
N PRO A 134 -24.80 -5.47 -21.91
CA PRO A 134 -24.01 -5.05 -23.06
C PRO A 134 -24.66 -5.34 -24.42
N ASP A 135 -25.55 -6.35 -24.50
CA ASP A 135 -26.27 -6.71 -25.74
C ASP A 135 -27.36 -5.70 -26.10
N ALA A 136 -27.71 -4.77 -25.20
CA ALA A 136 -28.62 -3.67 -25.50
C ALA A 136 -28.15 -2.81 -26.67
N LEU A 137 -26.86 -2.76 -26.97
CA LEU A 137 -26.28 -2.04 -28.10
C LEU A 137 -26.46 -2.75 -29.45
N GLU A 138 -26.77 -4.07 -29.47
CA GLU A 138 -26.93 -4.82 -30.73
C GLU A 138 -28.14 -4.37 -31.52
N HIS A 139 -29.12 -3.82 -30.89
CA HIS A 139 -30.35 -3.35 -31.49
C HIS A 139 -30.35 -1.85 -31.90
N ILE A 140 -29.19 -1.18 -31.77
CA ILE A 140 -29.05 0.24 -32.11
C ILE A 140 -28.72 0.39 -33.61
N PRO A 141 -29.59 1.04 -34.38
CA PRO A 141 -29.32 1.22 -35.81
C PRO A 141 -28.07 2.08 -36.08
N ARG A 142 -27.29 1.72 -37.07
CA ARG A 142 -26.11 2.48 -37.55
C ARG A 142 -24.98 2.61 -36.53
N LEU A 143 -24.93 1.77 -35.46
CA LEU A 143 -23.84 1.70 -34.52
C LEU A 143 -22.90 0.56 -34.96
N SER A 144 -21.67 0.92 -35.40
CA SER A 144 -20.66 -0.08 -35.79
C SER A 144 -20.14 -0.83 -34.59
N ASP A 145 -19.60 -2.03 -34.78
CA ASP A 145 -19.10 -2.87 -33.70
C ASP A 145 -17.95 -2.19 -32.93
N ASP A 146 -17.05 -1.47 -33.63
CA ASP A 146 -16.00 -0.66 -32.97
C ASP A 146 -16.59 0.40 -32.03
N LYS A 147 -17.69 1.04 -32.39
CA LYS A 147 -18.36 2.04 -31.57
C LYS A 147 -19.09 1.40 -30.36
N LYS A 148 -19.66 0.20 -30.55
CA LYS A 148 -20.25 -0.57 -29.44
C LYS A 148 -19.20 -0.95 -28.43
N GLU A 149 -18.05 -1.45 -28.90
CA GLU A 149 -16.91 -1.81 -28.05
C GLU A 149 -16.37 -0.60 -27.30
N THR A 150 -16.10 0.51 -28.00
CA THR A 150 -15.69 1.78 -27.39
C THR A 150 -16.66 2.24 -26.29
N LEU A 151 -17.98 2.21 -26.56
CA LEU A 151 -19.00 2.57 -25.56
C LEU A 151 -18.95 1.67 -24.33
N ARG A 152 -18.86 0.35 -24.53
CA ARG A 152 -18.79 -0.63 -23.45
C ARG A 152 -17.56 -0.41 -22.59
N ASP A 153 -16.39 -0.27 -23.22
CA ASP A 153 -15.09 -0.15 -22.52
C ASP A 153 -15.00 1.17 -21.74
N VAL A 154 -15.39 2.28 -22.38
CA VAL A 154 -15.35 3.59 -21.72
C VAL A 154 -16.36 3.67 -20.56
N LEU A 155 -17.60 3.17 -20.75
CA LEU A 155 -18.59 3.13 -19.67
C LEU A 155 -18.13 2.22 -18.53
N LYS A 156 -17.58 1.05 -18.85
CA LYS A 156 -17.08 0.10 -17.86
C LYS A 156 -15.90 0.67 -17.07
N ALA A 157 -14.94 1.29 -17.75
CA ALA A 157 -13.75 1.88 -17.12
C ALA A 157 -14.12 3.09 -16.23
N ASN A 158 -14.98 4.01 -16.72
CA ASN A 158 -15.33 5.22 -15.96
C ASN A 158 -16.24 4.98 -14.76
N LEU A 159 -17.07 3.93 -14.77
CA LEU A 159 -17.97 3.62 -13.67
C LEU A 159 -17.45 2.49 -12.77
N GLY A 160 -16.50 1.69 -13.26
CA GLY A 160 -15.88 0.61 -12.52
C GLY A 160 -15.09 1.12 -11.32
N MET A 161 -14.22 2.09 -11.54
CA MET A 161 -13.39 2.68 -10.48
C MET A 161 -14.23 3.33 -9.38
N ASP A 162 -15.17 4.19 -9.76
CA ASP A 162 -16.02 4.90 -8.81
C ASP A 162 -16.78 3.91 -7.92
N ARG A 163 -17.38 2.87 -8.52
CA ARG A 163 -18.10 1.82 -7.79
C ARG A 163 -17.20 1.06 -6.82
N ILE A 164 -15.96 0.76 -7.21
CA ILE A 164 -15.00 0.07 -6.35
C ILE A 164 -14.60 0.96 -5.19
N LEU A 165 -14.31 2.24 -5.42
CA LEU A 165 -13.94 3.20 -4.37
C LEU A 165 -15.08 3.43 -3.38
N ILE A 166 -16.32 3.53 -3.86
CA ILE A 166 -17.52 3.60 -3.00
C ILE A 166 -17.62 2.35 -2.13
N LYS A 167 -17.48 1.16 -2.75
CA LYS A 167 -17.56 -0.12 -2.01
C LYS A 167 -16.47 -0.25 -0.96
N LEU A 168 -15.24 0.16 -1.27
CA LEU A 168 -14.15 0.22 -0.29
C LEU A 168 -14.45 1.23 0.83
N GLY A 169 -15.11 2.34 0.51
CA GLY A 169 -15.62 3.30 1.49
C GLY A 169 -16.67 2.69 2.43
N GLU A 170 -17.63 1.95 1.90
CA GLU A 170 -18.62 1.18 2.70
C GLU A 170 -17.95 0.17 3.62
N TRP A 171 -16.88 -0.47 3.16
CA TRP A 171 -16.04 -1.37 3.97
C TRP A 171 -15.12 -0.61 4.95
N GLY A 172 -15.30 0.71 5.07
CA GLY A 172 -14.63 1.56 6.04
C GLY A 172 -13.22 1.99 5.67
N PHE A 173 -12.74 1.76 4.44
CA PHE A 173 -11.45 2.28 4.00
C PHE A 173 -11.55 3.76 3.67
N GLY A 174 -10.70 4.57 4.30
CA GLY A 174 -10.62 5.99 3.94
C GLY A 174 -10.16 6.19 2.49
N PRO A 175 -10.50 7.32 1.85
CA PRO A 175 -10.29 7.54 0.41
C PRO A 175 -8.87 7.27 -0.08
N GLN A 176 -7.87 7.71 0.69
CA GLN A 176 -6.46 7.50 0.34
C GLN A 176 -6.05 6.02 0.33
N VAL A 177 -6.59 5.23 1.26
CA VAL A 177 -6.33 3.79 1.33
C VAL A 177 -7.08 3.07 0.21
N ALA A 178 -8.35 3.44 -0.02
CA ALA A 178 -9.17 2.89 -1.10
C ALA A 178 -8.52 3.07 -2.47
N VAL A 179 -7.94 4.25 -2.74
CA VAL A 179 -7.19 4.51 -3.98
C VAL A 179 -5.99 3.56 -4.11
N ARG A 180 -5.19 3.37 -3.05
CA ARG A 180 -4.04 2.44 -3.09
C ARG A 180 -4.46 1.00 -3.31
N ILE A 181 -5.57 0.58 -2.72
CA ILE A 181 -6.15 -0.76 -2.93
C ILE A 181 -6.58 -0.90 -4.40
N TYR A 182 -7.27 0.08 -4.93
CA TYR A 182 -7.68 0.08 -6.34
C TYR A 182 -6.48 0.05 -7.30
N GLN A 183 -5.46 0.88 -7.07
CA GLN A 183 -4.22 0.89 -7.87
C GLN A 183 -3.50 -0.48 -7.88
N LYS A 184 -3.62 -1.25 -6.80
CA LYS A 184 -3.00 -2.58 -6.69
C LYS A 184 -3.79 -3.67 -7.41
N TYR A 185 -5.12 -3.63 -7.34
CA TYR A 185 -5.98 -4.74 -7.79
C TYR A 185 -6.90 -4.39 -8.96
N GLU A 186 -7.03 -3.10 -9.28
CA GLU A 186 -7.86 -2.57 -10.38
C GLU A 186 -9.30 -3.13 -10.32
N ASP A 187 -9.86 -3.53 -11.46
CA ASP A 187 -11.22 -4.04 -11.57
C ASP A 187 -11.48 -5.33 -10.77
N LYS A 188 -10.41 -6.05 -10.38
CA LYS A 188 -10.50 -7.29 -9.60
C LYS A 188 -10.60 -7.06 -8.10
N THR A 189 -10.54 -5.81 -7.64
CA THR A 189 -10.49 -5.44 -6.21
C THR A 189 -11.55 -6.14 -5.39
N ILE A 190 -12.82 -6.01 -5.78
CA ILE A 190 -13.94 -6.54 -5.00
C ILE A 190 -13.88 -8.07 -4.93
N GLN A 191 -13.67 -8.73 -6.07
CA GLN A 191 -13.57 -10.18 -6.13
C GLN A 191 -12.42 -10.70 -5.26
N LEU A 192 -11.23 -10.13 -5.41
CA LEU A 192 -10.04 -10.58 -4.69
C LEU A 192 -10.16 -10.39 -3.17
N LEU A 193 -10.80 -9.31 -2.73
CA LEU A 193 -11.03 -9.06 -1.30
C LEU A 193 -12.14 -9.93 -0.72
N GLN A 194 -13.18 -10.26 -1.50
CA GLN A 194 -14.19 -11.23 -1.10
C GLN A 194 -13.63 -12.66 -0.99
N GLU A 195 -12.66 -13.02 -1.85
CA GLU A 195 -11.97 -14.31 -1.76
C GLU A 195 -11.02 -14.37 -0.56
N ASN A 196 -10.26 -13.31 -0.32
CA ASN A 196 -9.31 -13.23 0.78
C ASN A 196 -8.98 -11.77 1.16
N PRO A 197 -9.61 -11.19 2.18
CA PRO A 197 -9.34 -9.82 2.63
C PRO A 197 -7.95 -9.65 3.26
N TYR A 198 -7.36 -10.73 3.79
CA TYR A 198 -6.07 -10.69 4.49
C TYR A 198 -4.88 -10.45 3.57
N ARG A 199 -5.05 -10.56 2.26
CA ARG A 199 -4.02 -10.16 1.28
C ARG A 199 -3.63 -8.68 1.40
N LEU A 200 -4.53 -7.85 1.93
CA LEU A 200 -4.26 -6.44 2.18
C LEU A 200 -3.08 -6.22 3.13
N ILE A 201 -2.80 -7.15 4.04
CA ILE A 201 -1.70 -7.06 5.01
C ILE A 201 -0.35 -7.11 4.29
N GLU A 202 -0.22 -7.99 3.29
CA GLU A 202 1.02 -8.15 2.50
C GLU A 202 1.14 -7.05 1.42
N ASP A 203 0.03 -6.69 0.78
CA ASP A 203 0.03 -5.91 -0.46
C ASP A 203 -0.08 -4.39 -0.25
N ILE A 204 -0.64 -3.93 0.87
CA ILE A 204 -0.93 -2.50 1.11
C ILE A 204 -0.26 -2.02 2.40
N SER A 205 0.79 -1.23 2.25
CA SER A 205 1.51 -0.66 3.40
C SER A 205 0.56 0.12 4.33
N GLY A 206 0.64 -0.17 5.64
CA GLY A 206 -0.16 0.47 6.67
C GLY A 206 -1.52 -0.18 6.95
N ILE A 207 -1.84 -1.32 6.32
CA ILE A 207 -2.96 -2.17 6.70
C ILE A 207 -2.42 -3.31 7.55
N GLY A 208 -2.77 -3.32 8.84
CA GLY A 208 -2.46 -4.40 9.79
C GLY A 208 -3.58 -5.44 9.87
N PHE A 209 -3.35 -6.48 10.69
CA PHE A 209 -4.28 -7.60 10.88
C PHE A 209 -5.70 -7.13 11.26
N ASN A 210 -5.84 -6.28 12.28
CA ASN A 210 -7.15 -5.83 12.76
C ASN A 210 -8.00 -5.23 11.64
N ARG A 211 -7.41 -4.39 10.78
CA ARG A 211 -8.14 -3.75 9.68
C ARG A 211 -8.58 -4.74 8.59
N ALA A 212 -7.76 -5.74 8.31
CA ALA A 212 -8.11 -6.82 7.39
C ALA A 212 -9.16 -7.77 8.02
N ASP A 213 -9.13 -7.97 9.32
CA ASP A 213 -10.06 -8.79 10.07
C ASP A 213 -11.44 -8.13 10.22
N ASP A 214 -11.50 -6.79 10.41
CA ASP A 214 -12.72 -5.99 10.35
C ASP A 214 -13.43 -6.17 8.98
N LEU A 215 -12.66 -6.19 7.88
CA LEU A 215 -13.21 -6.50 6.56
C LEU A 215 -13.63 -7.96 6.45
N GLY A 216 -12.84 -8.88 7.00
CA GLY A 216 -13.17 -10.30 7.06
C GLY A 216 -14.52 -10.54 7.73
N GLU A 217 -14.76 -9.90 8.86
CA GLU A 217 -16.04 -9.99 9.58
C GLU A 217 -17.21 -9.49 8.73
N GLN A 218 -17.08 -8.36 8.03
CA GLN A 218 -18.10 -7.84 7.12
C GLN A 218 -18.36 -8.76 5.92
N LEU A 219 -17.38 -9.58 5.54
CA LEU A 219 -17.46 -10.57 4.47
C LEU A 219 -17.83 -11.98 4.98
N GLU A 220 -18.25 -12.09 6.23
CA GLU A 220 -18.61 -13.34 6.90
C GLU A 220 -17.44 -14.35 7.01
N ILE A 221 -16.21 -13.87 6.94
CA ILE A 221 -14.98 -14.64 7.14
C ILE A 221 -14.61 -14.53 8.63
N THR A 222 -15.12 -15.44 9.44
CA THR A 222 -15.04 -15.37 10.90
C THR A 222 -14.48 -16.66 11.53
N GLY A 223 -14.18 -16.59 12.82
CA GLY A 223 -13.84 -17.75 13.63
C GLY A 223 -12.53 -18.42 13.24
N ASP A 224 -12.62 -19.72 13.02
CA ASP A 224 -11.51 -20.62 12.71
C ASP A 224 -11.21 -20.70 11.19
N ASN A 225 -11.65 -19.72 10.41
CA ASN A 225 -11.35 -19.69 8.97
C ASN A 225 -9.83 -19.82 8.74
N PRO A 226 -9.38 -20.81 7.94
CA PRO A 226 -7.94 -21.07 7.75
C PRO A 226 -7.17 -19.87 7.18
N GLY A 227 -7.78 -19.07 6.34
CA GLY A 227 -7.17 -17.83 5.78
C GLY A 227 -6.93 -16.79 6.86
N ARG A 228 -7.89 -16.63 7.79
CA ARG A 228 -7.81 -15.75 8.95
C ARG A 228 -6.67 -16.17 9.90
N ILE A 229 -6.62 -17.45 10.26
CA ILE A 229 -5.58 -17.98 11.15
C ILE A 229 -4.19 -17.82 10.54
N LYS A 230 -4.01 -18.16 9.25
CA LYS A 230 -2.73 -17.98 8.55
C LYS A 230 -2.28 -16.53 8.53
N ALA A 231 -3.19 -15.60 8.32
CA ALA A 231 -2.89 -14.18 8.32
C ALA A 231 -2.45 -13.68 9.70
N ALA A 232 -3.08 -14.15 10.78
CA ALA A 232 -2.66 -13.82 12.15
C ALA A 232 -1.23 -14.34 12.46
N VAL A 233 -0.93 -15.58 12.08
CA VAL A 233 0.41 -16.18 12.26
C VAL A 233 1.48 -15.38 11.52
N LEU A 234 1.28 -15.05 10.24
CA LEU A 234 2.23 -14.27 9.46
C LEU A 234 2.37 -12.83 9.97
N HIS A 235 1.26 -12.24 10.42
CA HIS A 235 1.27 -10.90 11.00
C HIS A 235 2.14 -10.82 12.25
N LEU A 236 2.00 -11.76 13.18
CA LEU A 236 2.79 -11.80 14.42
C LEU A 236 4.29 -11.98 14.15
N LEU A 237 4.67 -12.88 13.25
CA LEU A 237 6.06 -13.05 12.86
C LEU A 237 6.65 -11.77 12.23
N ASN A 238 5.91 -11.10 11.35
CA ASN A 238 6.33 -9.84 10.78
C ASN A 238 6.43 -8.72 11.83
N GLN A 239 5.43 -8.61 12.71
CA GLN A 239 5.41 -7.60 13.75
C GLN A 239 6.61 -7.75 14.69
N MET A 240 6.87 -8.95 15.16
CA MET A 240 8.03 -9.25 16.02
C MET A 240 9.35 -8.88 15.34
N ALA A 241 9.51 -9.20 14.06
CA ALA A 241 10.71 -8.86 13.31
C ALA A 241 10.92 -7.34 13.18
N LEU A 242 9.85 -6.58 12.92
CA LEU A 242 9.92 -5.14 12.71
C LEU A 242 9.99 -4.33 14.02
N SER A 243 9.30 -4.76 15.07
CA SER A 243 9.21 -4.03 16.34
C SER A 243 10.35 -4.37 17.29
N ASP A 244 10.65 -5.67 17.43
CA ASP A 244 11.55 -6.17 18.47
C ASP A 244 12.92 -6.60 17.91
N GLY A 245 13.05 -6.64 16.59
CA GLY A 245 14.28 -7.02 15.90
C GLY A 245 14.64 -8.51 16.04
N HIS A 246 13.67 -9.35 16.41
CA HIS A 246 13.87 -10.80 16.47
C HIS A 246 13.71 -11.44 15.10
N VAL A 247 14.46 -12.48 14.82
CA VAL A 247 14.42 -13.19 13.54
C VAL A 247 13.53 -14.43 13.57
N TYR A 248 13.19 -14.94 14.75
CA TYR A 248 12.31 -16.10 14.94
C TYR A 248 11.40 -15.93 16.15
N MET A 249 10.37 -16.73 16.22
CA MET A 249 9.51 -16.93 17.37
C MET A 249 9.43 -18.42 17.70
N GLU A 250 9.39 -18.77 18.99
CA GLU A 250 9.16 -20.15 19.41
C GLU A 250 7.74 -20.59 19.03
N ALA A 251 7.58 -21.82 18.55
CA ALA A 251 6.30 -22.33 18.05
C ALA A 251 5.18 -22.25 19.11
N THR A 252 5.49 -22.57 20.36
CA THR A 252 4.52 -22.49 21.47
C THR A 252 4.07 -21.05 21.75
N GLN A 253 4.99 -20.10 21.67
CA GLN A 253 4.70 -18.68 21.84
C GLN A 253 3.80 -18.18 20.67
N LEU A 254 4.19 -18.49 19.44
CA LEU A 254 3.43 -18.08 18.25
C LEU A 254 1.99 -18.62 18.28
N ILE A 255 1.81 -19.88 18.67
CA ILE A 255 0.47 -20.49 18.80
C ILE A 255 -0.36 -19.73 19.85
N THR A 256 0.22 -19.45 21.01
CA THR A 256 -0.47 -18.74 22.09
C THR A 256 -0.86 -17.32 21.68
N GLU A 257 0.08 -16.57 21.13
CA GLU A 257 -0.17 -15.17 20.71
C GLU A 257 -1.13 -15.09 19.52
N ALA A 258 -1.06 -16.05 18.58
CA ALA A 258 -2.01 -16.09 17.46
C ALA A 258 -3.43 -16.37 17.96
N LYS A 259 -3.60 -17.31 18.90
CA LYS A 259 -4.89 -17.57 19.53
C LYS A 259 -5.43 -16.33 20.24
N GLU A 260 -4.60 -15.66 21.06
CA GLU A 260 -4.99 -14.43 21.78
C GLU A 260 -5.38 -13.30 20.83
N LEU A 261 -4.61 -13.09 19.75
CA LEU A 261 -4.92 -12.09 18.73
C LEU A 261 -6.27 -12.36 18.07
N LEU A 262 -6.52 -13.60 17.67
CA LEU A 262 -7.73 -14.03 16.99
C LEU A 262 -8.99 -13.93 17.89
N GLU A 263 -8.87 -14.34 19.15
CA GLU A 263 -9.96 -14.29 20.14
C GLU A 263 -10.25 -12.86 20.62
N LYS A 264 -9.24 -12.00 20.64
CA LYS A 264 -9.40 -10.58 20.97
C LYS A 264 -10.10 -9.80 19.87
N SER A 265 -9.80 -10.13 18.61
CA SER A 265 -10.40 -9.49 17.44
C SER A 265 -11.87 -9.90 17.27
N GLN A 266 -12.19 -11.18 17.50
CA GLN A 266 -13.55 -11.69 17.47
C GLN A 266 -13.78 -12.61 18.68
N PRO A 267 -14.90 -12.49 19.42
CA PRO A 267 -15.15 -13.24 20.66
C PRO A 267 -15.54 -14.71 20.38
N ILE A 268 -14.68 -15.41 19.67
CA ILE A 268 -14.86 -16.82 19.28
C ILE A 268 -13.65 -17.62 19.74
N ILE A 269 -13.87 -18.74 20.42
CA ILE A 269 -12.81 -19.63 20.90
C ILE A 269 -12.12 -20.28 19.70
N ILE A 270 -10.82 -20.14 19.63
CA ILE A 270 -9.97 -20.71 18.57
C ILE A 270 -9.27 -21.97 19.12
N ASP A 271 -9.35 -23.05 18.35
CA ASP A 271 -8.69 -24.29 18.70
C ASP A 271 -7.17 -24.22 18.41
N ILE A 272 -6.37 -24.71 19.34
CA ILE A 272 -4.90 -24.77 19.23
C ILE A 272 -4.48 -25.62 18.02
N GLU A 273 -5.22 -26.71 17.78
CA GLU A 273 -5.02 -27.61 16.64
C GLU A 273 -5.21 -26.89 15.31
N ALA A 274 -6.18 -25.97 15.22
CA ALA A 274 -6.41 -25.17 14.00
C ALA A 274 -5.23 -24.22 13.72
N VAL A 275 -4.69 -23.57 14.75
CA VAL A 275 -3.50 -22.71 14.63
C VAL A 275 -2.27 -23.55 14.23
N SER A 276 -2.08 -24.70 14.87
CA SER A 276 -0.98 -25.62 14.56
C SER A 276 -1.05 -26.15 13.13
N ALA A 277 -2.25 -26.51 12.66
CA ALA A 277 -2.49 -26.92 11.28
C ALA A 277 -2.15 -25.81 10.27
N ALA A 278 -2.53 -24.56 10.56
CA ALA A 278 -2.22 -23.40 9.73
C ALA A 278 -0.69 -23.16 9.63
N ILE A 279 0.05 -23.29 10.73
CA ILE A 279 1.51 -23.17 10.76
C ILE A 279 2.15 -24.25 9.87
N ILE A 280 1.71 -25.50 9.98
CA ILE A 280 2.21 -26.62 9.17
C ILE A 280 1.93 -26.35 7.68
N GLU A 281 0.76 -25.88 7.34
CA GLU A 281 0.39 -25.57 5.96
C GLU A 281 1.21 -24.41 5.40
N LEU A 282 1.43 -23.33 6.18
CA LEU A 282 2.30 -22.22 5.81
C LEU A 282 3.74 -22.70 5.54
N GLY A 283 4.24 -23.62 6.37
CA GLY A 283 5.55 -24.25 6.15
C GLY A 283 5.61 -25.05 4.86
N LYS A 284 4.60 -25.89 4.58
CA LYS A 284 4.51 -26.66 3.33
C LYS A 284 4.46 -25.78 2.08
N ASN A 285 3.84 -24.60 2.20
CA ASN A 285 3.71 -23.64 1.10
C ASN A 285 4.92 -22.68 0.99
N GLY A 286 5.95 -22.86 1.80
CA GLY A 286 7.15 -22.01 1.81
C GLY A 286 6.92 -20.57 2.30
N LYS A 287 5.79 -20.31 2.96
CA LYS A 287 5.48 -19.01 3.57
C LYS A 287 6.06 -18.85 4.97
N LEU A 288 6.58 -19.93 5.54
CA LEU A 288 7.19 -20.01 6.86
C LEU A 288 8.31 -21.05 6.83
N CYS A 289 9.44 -20.77 7.48
CA CYS A 289 10.52 -21.73 7.72
C CYS A 289 10.52 -22.19 9.18
N GLY A 290 10.77 -23.48 9.42
CA GLY A 290 10.87 -24.04 10.77
C GLY A 290 12.21 -24.76 10.95
N GLU A 291 12.87 -24.51 12.10
CA GLU A 291 14.06 -25.23 12.53
C GLU A 291 13.91 -25.55 14.01
N ALA A 292 13.86 -26.84 14.34
CA ALA A 292 13.50 -27.31 15.69
C ALA A 292 12.13 -26.77 16.12
N GLN A 293 12.06 -25.92 17.13
CA GLN A 293 10.82 -25.25 17.58
C GLN A 293 10.76 -23.76 17.21
N ARG A 294 11.72 -23.29 16.41
CA ARG A 294 11.81 -21.91 15.95
C ARG A 294 11.14 -21.74 14.61
N LEU A 295 10.32 -20.71 14.49
CA LEU A 295 9.57 -20.38 13.30
C LEU A 295 10.00 -19.00 12.78
N TYR A 296 10.30 -18.91 11.50
CA TYR A 296 10.90 -17.76 10.85
C TYR A 296 10.07 -17.31 9.65
N MET A 297 10.13 -16.02 9.36
CA MET A 297 9.84 -15.55 8.00
C MET A 297 10.95 -16.03 7.04
N PRO A 298 10.63 -16.56 5.85
CA PRO A 298 11.62 -17.12 4.92
C PRO A 298 12.77 -16.16 4.59
N SER A 299 12.46 -14.89 4.40
CA SER A 299 13.48 -13.86 4.13
C SER A 299 14.54 -13.76 5.24
N LEU A 300 14.13 -13.83 6.49
CA LEU A 300 15.04 -13.75 7.64
C LEU A 300 15.84 -15.05 7.80
N TYR A 301 15.18 -16.21 7.68
CA TYR A 301 15.84 -17.51 7.74
C TYR A 301 16.97 -17.63 6.72
N TYR A 302 16.67 -17.38 5.46
CA TYR A 302 17.69 -17.48 4.39
C TYR A 302 18.76 -16.40 4.48
N SER A 303 18.45 -15.22 5.04
CA SER A 303 19.47 -14.22 5.32
C SER A 303 20.46 -14.69 6.40
N GLU A 304 20.00 -15.30 7.48
CA GLU A 304 20.89 -15.85 8.52
C GLU A 304 21.75 -16.99 7.96
N VAL A 305 21.15 -17.92 7.22
CA VAL A 305 21.89 -19.02 6.57
C VAL A 305 22.95 -18.47 5.63
N GLY A 306 22.60 -17.54 4.74
CA GLY A 306 23.53 -16.92 3.81
C GLY A 306 24.67 -16.14 4.49
N ILE A 307 24.39 -15.44 5.60
CA ILE A 307 25.42 -14.81 6.41
C ILE A 307 26.37 -15.86 7.00
N ALA A 308 25.84 -16.94 7.58
CA ALA A 308 26.63 -17.99 8.18
C ALA A 308 27.54 -18.69 7.13
N GLU A 309 26.97 -19.05 5.96
CA GLU A 309 27.72 -19.65 4.85
C GLU A 309 28.85 -18.74 4.36
N THR A 310 28.56 -17.46 4.14
CA THR A 310 29.55 -16.46 3.69
C THR A 310 30.66 -16.29 4.71
N LEU A 311 30.35 -16.19 6.00
CA LEU A 311 31.36 -16.07 7.06
C LEU A 311 32.23 -17.32 7.17
N LEU A 312 31.64 -18.51 7.06
CA LEU A 312 32.41 -19.78 7.07
C LEU A 312 33.35 -19.85 5.85
N GLU A 313 32.88 -19.44 4.68
CA GLU A 313 33.73 -19.38 3.47
C GLU A 313 34.89 -18.39 3.65
N LEU A 314 34.63 -17.17 4.15
CA LEU A 314 35.68 -16.19 4.44
C LEU A 314 36.71 -16.71 5.44
N ILE A 315 36.26 -17.33 6.52
CA ILE A 315 37.15 -17.89 7.57
C ILE A 315 38.01 -19.00 6.99
N SER A 316 37.44 -19.91 6.15
CA SER A 316 38.19 -21.02 5.55
C SER A 316 39.27 -20.58 4.58
N ARG A 317 39.10 -19.43 3.93
CA ARG A 317 40.12 -18.86 3.02
C ARG A 317 41.31 -18.22 3.73
N ASN A 318 41.19 -17.88 4.99
CA ASN A 318 42.22 -17.14 5.75
C ASN A 318 43.44 -18.00 6.15
N ASP A 319 43.36 -19.32 6.08
CA ASP A 319 44.45 -20.21 6.43
C ASP A 319 45.65 -20.14 5.44
N GLU A 320 45.50 -19.50 4.29
CA GLU A 320 46.51 -19.39 3.25
C GLU A 320 47.28 -18.06 3.24
N GLN A 321 46.83 -17.04 4.01
CA GLN A 321 47.48 -15.71 4.02
C GLN A 321 48.47 -15.59 5.18
N SER A 322 49.71 -15.25 4.89
CA SER A 322 50.71 -14.90 5.91
C SER A 322 50.31 -13.56 6.58
N ALA A 323 50.19 -13.61 7.91
CA ALA A 323 49.85 -12.40 8.68
C ALA A 323 50.95 -11.33 8.57
N PHE A 324 50.55 -10.08 8.40
CA PHE A 324 51.46 -8.93 8.47
C PHE A 324 51.92 -8.70 9.90
N PRO A 325 53.22 -8.40 10.10
CA PRO A 325 53.73 -8.06 11.42
C PRO A 325 53.11 -6.79 11.99
N SER A 326 52.74 -6.77 13.28
CA SER A 326 52.17 -5.56 13.91
C SER A 326 53.04 -4.32 13.77
N SER A 327 54.37 -4.48 13.73
CA SER A 327 55.28 -3.32 13.47
C SER A 327 55.13 -2.69 12.11
N GLU A 328 54.84 -3.48 11.10
CA GLU A 328 54.61 -3.01 9.73
C GLU A 328 53.24 -2.33 9.61
N ILE A 329 52.20 -2.95 10.17
CA ILE A 329 50.83 -2.36 10.20
C ILE A 329 50.86 -1.01 10.94
N ARG A 330 51.51 -0.94 12.11
CA ARG A 330 51.64 0.30 12.91
C ARG A 330 52.41 1.42 12.18
N LYS A 331 53.42 1.06 11.37
CA LYS A 331 54.08 2.03 10.50
C LYS A 331 53.11 2.68 9.54
N TRP A 332 52.32 1.88 8.82
CA TRP A 332 51.35 2.39 7.86
C TRP A 332 50.16 3.12 8.54
N ILE A 333 49.79 2.74 9.77
CA ILE A 333 48.85 3.51 10.57
C ILE A 333 49.40 4.90 10.87
N GLY A 334 50.69 5.04 11.25
CA GLY A 334 51.32 6.32 11.46
C GLY A 334 51.34 7.21 10.20
N ASP A 335 51.65 6.60 9.04
CA ASP A 335 51.62 7.30 7.76
C ASP A 335 50.18 7.76 7.39
N ALA A 336 49.14 6.96 7.73
CA ALA A 336 47.76 7.31 7.57
C ALA A 336 47.31 8.44 8.50
N GLU A 337 47.78 8.44 9.77
CA GLU A 337 47.53 9.52 10.75
C GLU A 337 48.03 10.88 10.19
N GLU A 338 49.25 10.91 9.65
CA GLU A 338 49.80 12.10 9.02
C GLU A 338 49.00 12.54 7.79
N ARG A 339 48.66 11.59 6.90
CA ARG A 339 47.94 11.84 5.65
C ARG A 339 46.52 12.38 5.89
N PHE A 340 45.85 11.89 6.90
CA PHE A 340 44.48 12.29 7.23
C PHE A 340 44.37 13.35 8.32
N ASN A 341 45.50 13.75 8.90
CA ASN A 341 45.55 14.66 10.04
C ASN A 341 44.64 14.22 11.20
N VAL A 342 44.76 12.93 11.59
CA VAL A 342 44.04 12.31 12.68
C VAL A 342 45.01 11.56 13.59
N VAL A 343 44.59 11.29 14.83
CA VAL A 343 45.32 10.39 15.73
C VAL A 343 44.37 9.30 16.17
N TYR A 344 44.72 8.06 15.89
CA TYR A 344 43.91 6.89 16.30
C TYR A 344 44.16 6.55 17.77
N ALA A 345 43.10 6.44 18.53
CA ALA A 345 43.17 5.90 19.89
C ALA A 345 43.58 4.42 19.86
N GLU A 346 44.24 3.93 20.92
CA GLU A 346 44.72 2.53 20.99
C GLU A 346 43.69 1.47 20.64
N PRO A 347 42.37 1.58 21.03
CA PRO A 347 41.35 0.64 20.60
C PRO A 347 41.08 0.71 19.06
N GLN A 348 41.25 1.87 18.45
CA GLN A 348 41.06 2.06 16.99
C GLN A 348 42.27 1.47 16.24
N VAL A 349 43.49 1.67 16.74
CA VAL A 349 44.71 1.02 16.21
C VAL A 349 44.56 -0.50 16.26
N LYS A 350 44.15 -1.04 17.42
CA LYS A 350 43.91 -2.47 17.59
C LYS A 350 42.83 -2.99 16.62
N ALA A 351 41.79 -2.23 16.36
CA ALA A 351 40.76 -2.60 15.38
C ALA A 351 41.33 -2.71 13.95
N ILE A 352 42.20 -1.76 13.55
CA ILE A 352 42.86 -1.81 12.23
C ILE A 352 43.80 -3.03 12.17
N GLU A 353 44.65 -3.24 13.19
CA GLU A 353 45.57 -4.41 13.25
C GLU A 353 44.81 -5.73 13.16
N THR A 354 43.66 -5.84 13.89
CA THR A 354 42.84 -7.04 13.86
C THR A 354 42.22 -7.27 12.50
N ALA A 355 41.67 -6.20 11.89
CA ALA A 355 41.01 -6.30 10.59
C ALA A 355 41.98 -6.73 9.46
N ILE A 356 43.22 -6.21 9.45
CA ILE A 356 44.23 -6.54 8.44
C ILE A 356 44.56 -8.05 8.48
N ASN A 357 44.61 -8.65 9.67
CA ASN A 357 45.02 -10.04 9.88
C ASN A 357 43.84 -10.99 10.09
N SER A 358 42.63 -10.57 9.78
CA SER A 358 41.42 -11.40 9.95
C SER A 358 40.64 -11.50 8.65
N ALA A 359 40.15 -12.67 8.32
CA ALA A 359 39.24 -12.88 7.20
C ALA A 359 37.90 -12.17 7.35
N ALA A 360 37.44 -12.03 8.59
CA ALA A 360 36.21 -11.33 8.93
C ALA A 360 36.36 -10.68 10.32
N MET A 361 35.81 -9.48 10.49
CA MET A 361 35.81 -8.77 11.76
C MET A 361 34.51 -7.99 11.91
N ILE A 362 33.99 -7.93 13.12
CA ILE A 362 32.84 -7.09 13.49
C ILE A 362 33.35 -5.86 14.23
N LEU A 363 33.18 -4.67 13.63
CA LEU A 363 33.50 -3.39 14.27
C LEU A 363 32.25 -2.76 14.88
N THR A 364 32.19 -2.69 16.20
CA THR A 364 31.08 -2.12 16.95
C THR A 364 31.50 -0.87 17.72
N GLY A 365 30.52 -0.05 18.09
CA GLY A 365 30.77 1.14 18.92
C GLY A 365 29.58 2.10 18.87
N GLY A 366 29.43 2.92 19.90
CA GLY A 366 28.39 3.93 20.01
C GLY A 366 28.49 5.05 18.93
N PRO A 367 27.51 5.93 18.86
CA PRO A 367 27.58 7.13 18.01
C PRO A 367 28.82 7.97 18.38
N GLY A 368 29.52 8.51 17.38
CA GLY A 368 30.67 9.39 17.61
C GLY A 368 31.99 8.72 18.02
N THR A 369 32.07 7.39 18.12
CA THR A 369 33.31 6.67 18.48
C THR A 369 34.36 6.59 17.37
N GLY A 370 34.11 7.20 16.22
CA GLY A 370 35.05 7.24 15.12
C GLY A 370 35.11 5.98 14.26
N LYS A 371 34.05 5.15 14.19
CA LYS A 371 34.00 3.95 13.36
C LYS A 371 34.34 4.22 11.90
N THR A 372 33.77 5.28 11.31
CA THR A 372 34.06 5.69 9.93
C THR A 372 35.54 6.08 9.75
N THR A 373 36.15 6.72 10.76
CA THR A 373 37.57 7.09 10.75
C THR A 373 38.46 5.84 10.78
N VAL A 374 38.08 4.82 11.59
CA VAL A 374 38.77 3.52 11.61
C VAL A 374 38.67 2.81 10.27
N VAL A 375 37.48 2.77 9.66
CA VAL A 375 37.28 2.14 8.32
C VAL A 375 38.13 2.84 7.25
N ARG A 376 38.21 4.19 7.29
CA ARG A 376 39.07 4.96 6.36
C ARG A 376 40.52 4.59 6.53
N GLY A 377 41.04 4.53 7.77
CA GLY A 377 42.42 4.11 8.06
C GLY A 377 42.68 2.66 7.65
N LEU A 378 41.74 1.78 7.91
CA LEU A 378 41.84 0.38 7.50
C LEU A 378 42.01 0.22 5.99
N VAL A 379 41.17 0.91 5.20
CA VAL A 379 41.24 0.83 3.73
C VAL A 379 42.59 1.36 3.20
N ASP A 380 43.07 2.44 3.78
CA ASP A 380 44.35 3.04 3.41
C ASP A 380 45.54 2.13 3.76
N VAL A 381 45.60 1.64 4.99
CA VAL A 381 46.66 0.70 5.43
C VAL A 381 46.62 -0.60 4.64
N TYR A 382 45.45 -1.12 4.35
CA TYR A 382 45.28 -2.32 3.52
C TYR A 382 45.84 -2.10 2.10
N ALA A 383 45.52 -0.96 1.48
CA ALA A 383 46.01 -0.63 0.16
C ALA A 383 47.53 -0.54 0.11
N GLU A 384 48.17 0.14 1.09
CA GLU A 384 49.63 0.27 1.15
C GLU A 384 50.30 -1.12 1.38
N LEU A 385 49.78 -1.96 2.27
CA LEU A 385 50.32 -3.29 2.49
C LEU A 385 50.22 -4.21 1.27
N HIS A 386 49.23 -4.00 0.42
CA HIS A 386 49.03 -4.80 -0.80
C HIS A 386 49.49 -4.09 -2.08
N GLY A 387 50.11 -2.91 -1.99
CA GLY A 387 50.59 -2.16 -3.15
C GLY A 387 49.46 -1.71 -4.10
N LEU A 388 48.25 -1.45 -3.56
CA LEU A 388 47.08 -1.04 -4.34
C LEU A 388 47.04 0.49 -4.45
N SER A 389 46.76 1.01 -5.65
CA SER A 389 46.50 2.45 -5.83
C SER A 389 45.06 2.76 -5.56
N LEU A 390 44.76 3.56 -4.53
CA LEU A 390 43.46 4.09 -4.24
C LEU A 390 43.28 5.46 -4.90
N ASP A 391 42.46 5.51 -5.96
CA ASP A 391 41.93 6.79 -6.45
C ASP A 391 40.86 7.28 -5.48
N MET A 392 41.27 7.87 -4.34
CA MET A 392 40.37 8.55 -3.43
C MET A 392 40.03 9.92 -4.00
N LYS A 393 38.90 10.01 -4.74
CA LYS A 393 38.28 11.28 -5.11
C LYS A 393 37.45 11.86 -3.97
#